data_3bbd888522aa223f2286a9f5c4ae0c87
#
_entry.id   3bbd888522aa223f2286a9f5c4ae0c87
#
_cell.length_a   1.000
_cell.length_b   1.000
_cell.length_c   1.000
_cell.angle_alpha   90.00
_cell.angle_beta   90.00
_cell.angle_gamma   90.00
#
_symmetry.space_group_name_H-M   'P 1'
#
loop_
_entity.id
_entity.type
_entity.pdbx_description
1 polymer ?
#
loop_
_entity_poly.entity_id
_entity_poly.type
_entity_poly.pdbx_seq_one_letter_code
_entity_poly.pdbx_strand_id
1 'polypeptide(L)'
;MPTDAVLRELLVRHLEIWLPGALHRARRATVALAYADGDADSAEAALRAVAEYADRLRGRQLTVLVLADGAEDLPARLGAVEANLPAEVTVHLVPGGPARLPVAVKAAGAAGAPLLSYVDGAAADPAVLTATSAGRPAEALLVTAAGTSARDALADAGYALSTEVELVPADGTPARLLAYATGSDKSLEAFKEALWAVDEFAGVRYRDPADPAGRLLDIALAPEPGPLRRELLAELARSGPRTVTELRRYALTATVHRSADAVRALTGLLAAGEVTRDPEHGRLGGDVVIFGPARCPAP
;
A
#
# COMPACT_ATOMS: atom_id res chain seq x y z
N MET A 1 4.71 -7.71 18.68
CA MET A 1 4.11 -8.74 17.80
C MET A 1 4.81 -8.69 16.45
N PRO A 2 5.06 -9.83 15.76
CA PRO A 2 5.73 -9.80 14.46
C PRO A 2 5.01 -8.93 13.43
N THR A 3 3.66 -8.96 13.43
CA THR A 3 2.83 -8.17 12.52
C THR A 3 3.02 -6.67 12.70
N ASP A 4 3.12 -6.18 13.93
CA ASP A 4 3.31 -4.74 14.19
C ASP A 4 4.69 -4.27 13.71
N ALA A 5 5.71 -5.12 13.82
CA ALA A 5 7.04 -4.82 13.28
C ALA A 5 7.02 -4.71 11.75
N VAL A 6 6.32 -5.62 11.06
CA VAL A 6 6.15 -5.56 9.59
C VAL A 6 5.35 -4.32 9.18
N LEU A 7 4.25 -4.01 9.86
CA LEU A 7 3.45 -2.82 9.58
C LEU A 7 4.24 -1.53 9.78
N ARG A 8 5.04 -1.45 10.86
CA ARG A 8 5.93 -0.32 11.13
C ARG A 8 7.00 -0.16 10.05
N GLU A 9 7.63 -1.26 9.63
CA GLU A 9 8.62 -1.23 8.55
C GLU A 9 7.99 -0.76 7.23
N LEU A 10 6.81 -1.26 6.88
CA LEU A 10 6.08 -0.83 5.69
C LEU A 10 5.70 0.65 5.74
N LEU A 11 5.24 1.14 6.91
CA LEU A 11 4.93 2.56 7.11
C LEU A 11 6.19 3.42 6.91
N VAL A 12 7.31 3.06 7.51
CA VAL A 12 8.58 3.80 7.39
C VAL A 12 9.05 3.81 5.93
N ARG A 13 9.14 2.66 5.27
CA ARG A 13 9.53 2.56 3.86
C ARG A 13 8.61 3.36 2.95
N HIS A 14 7.31 3.34 3.23
CA HIS A 14 6.37 4.13 2.43
C HIS A 14 6.54 5.63 2.65
N LEU A 15 6.79 6.08 3.88
CA LEU A 15 7.11 7.48 4.18
C LEU A 15 8.37 7.94 3.43
N GLU A 16 9.42 7.13 3.41
CA GLU A 16 10.68 7.42 2.68
C GLU A 16 10.45 7.62 1.17
N ILE A 17 9.52 6.85 0.59
CA ILE A 17 9.15 6.97 -0.82
C ILE A 17 8.24 8.19 -1.05
N TRP A 18 7.27 8.41 -0.17
CA TRP A 18 6.22 9.43 -0.31
C TRP A 18 6.74 10.85 -0.06
N LEU A 19 7.51 11.06 1.04
CA LEU A 19 7.97 12.39 1.48
C LEU A 19 8.67 13.19 0.39
N PRO A 20 9.67 12.65 -0.34
CA PRO A 20 10.35 13.41 -1.40
C PRO A 20 9.40 13.87 -2.50
N GLY A 21 8.45 13.00 -2.89
CA GLY A 21 7.46 13.31 -3.91
C GLY A 21 6.44 14.36 -3.47
N ALA A 22 5.95 14.26 -2.25
CA ALA A 22 5.00 15.19 -1.65
C ALA A 22 5.62 16.60 -1.52
N LEU A 23 6.83 16.67 -0.96
CA LEU A 23 7.55 17.92 -0.76
C LEU A 23 8.04 18.56 -2.07
N HIS A 24 8.27 17.77 -3.12
CA HIS A 24 8.58 18.32 -4.44
C HIS A 24 7.38 19.01 -5.08
N ARG A 25 6.19 18.44 -4.90
CA ARG A 25 4.95 18.91 -5.56
C ARG A 25 4.29 20.08 -4.86
N ALA A 26 4.47 20.22 -3.53
CA ALA A 26 3.76 21.20 -2.74
C ALA A 26 4.65 21.84 -1.67
N ARG A 27 4.27 23.06 -1.25
CA ARG A 27 4.94 23.74 -0.14
C ARG A 27 4.51 23.23 1.23
N ARG A 28 3.41 22.52 1.30
CA ARG A 28 2.89 21.91 2.52
C ARG A 28 2.42 20.48 2.23
N ALA A 29 2.58 19.61 3.20
CA ALA A 29 2.11 18.24 3.16
C ALA A 29 1.65 17.81 4.56
N THR A 30 0.80 16.80 4.64
CA THR A 30 0.32 16.26 5.91
C THR A 30 0.52 14.76 5.95
N VAL A 31 1.01 14.27 7.09
CA VAL A 31 1.00 12.86 7.47
C VAL A 31 0.04 12.70 8.64
N ALA A 32 -0.92 11.80 8.53
CA ALA A 32 -1.87 11.50 9.59
C ALA A 32 -1.73 10.04 10.03
N LEU A 33 -1.37 9.83 11.27
CA LEU A 33 -1.17 8.54 11.91
C LEU A 33 -2.26 8.35 12.96
N ALA A 34 -3.18 7.42 12.74
CA ALA A 34 -4.32 7.20 13.59
C ALA A 34 -4.35 5.74 14.09
N TYR A 35 -4.25 5.57 15.39
CA TYR A 35 -4.17 4.28 16.07
C TYR A 35 -5.35 4.09 17.00
N ALA A 36 -6.00 2.93 16.98
CA ALA A 36 -7.06 2.61 17.93
C ALA A 36 -6.48 2.31 19.33
N ASP A 37 -5.32 1.67 19.38
CA ASP A 37 -4.72 1.15 20.60
C ASP A 37 -3.38 1.81 20.98
N GLY A 38 -3.09 3.01 20.46
CA GLY A 38 -1.94 3.82 20.87
C GLY A 38 -0.57 3.21 20.57
N ASP A 39 -0.28 2.85 19.31
CA ASP A 39 1.03 2.32 18.90
C ASP A 39 2.12 3.42 18.92
N ALA A 40 2.72 3.62 20.08
CA ALA A 40 3.79 4.58 20.28
C ALA A 40 5.04 4.26 19.43
N ASP A 41 5.34 2.99 19.22
CA ASP A 41 6.55 2.57 18.47
C ASP A 41 6.45 2.93 16.99
N SER A 42 5.31 2.74 16.39
CA SER A 42 5.09 3.08 14.98
C SER A 42 5.04 4.60 14.76
N ALA A 43 4.41 5.34 15.68
CA ALA A 43 4.39 6.80 15.63
C ALA A 43 5.81 7.40 15.78
N GLU A 44 6.58 6.89 16.74
CA GLU A 44 7.97 7.32 16.94
C GLU A 44 8.87 6.99 15.74
N ALA A 45 8.74 5.79 15.18
CA ALA A 45 9.48 5.38 13.98
C ALA A 45 9.15 6.26 12.77
N ALA A 46 7.87 6.61 12.58
CA ALA A 46 7.44 7.53 11.53
C ALA A 46 8.04 8.94 11.69
N LEU A 47 8.10 9.48 12.91
CA LEU A 47 8.73 10.77 13.17
C LEU A 47 10.26 10.73 12.95
N ARG A 48 10.92 9.65 13.31
CA ARG A 48 12.34 9.45 13.02
C ARG A 48 12.62 9.41 11.52
N ALA A 49 11.78 8.71 10.76
CA ALA A 49 11.88 8.73 9.30
C ALA A 49 11.71 10.14 8.73
N VAL A 50 10.78 10.95 9.26
CA VAL A 50 10.63 12.36 8.88
C VAL A 50 11.90 13.17 9.17
N ALA A 51 12.56 12.93 10.32
CA ALA A 51 13.78 13.63 10.70
C ALA A 51 14.93 13.44 9.70
N GLU A 52 15.02 12.28 9.07
CA GLU A 52 16.04 11.99 8.04
C GLU A 52 15.88 12.86 6.78
N TYR A 53 14.70 13.45 6.57
CA TYR A 53 14.42 14.34 5.44
C TYR A 53 14.48 15.84 5.80
N ALA A 54 15.02 16.20 6.97
CA ALA A 54 15.10 17.58 7.48
C ALA A 54 15.67 18.57 6.45
N ASP A 55 16.74 18.20 5.74
CA ASP A 55 17.36 19.05 4.72
C ASP A 55 16.44 19.35 3.51
N ARG A 56 15.48 18.48 3.23
CA ARG A 56 14.54 18.64 2.11
C ARG A 56 13.31 19.46 2.50
N LEU A 57 13.13 19.76 3.78
CA LEU A 57 12.01 20.52 4.31
C LEU A 57 12.20 22.06 4.19
N ARG A 58 13.39 22.54 3.88
CA ARG A 58 13.67 23.97 3.81
C ARG A 58 12.69 24.74 2.92
N GLY A 59 11.97 25.70 3.50
CA GLY A 59 10.95 26.50 2.83
C GLY A 59 9.66 25.73 2.52
N ARG A 60 9.40 24.60 3.18
CA ARG A 60 8.21 23.76 3.06
C ARG A 60 7.69 23.46 4.45
N GLN A 61 6.46 23.07 4.56
CA GLN A 61 5.81 22.74 5.84
C GLN A 61 5.30 21.30 5.80
N LEU A 62 5.63 20.54 6.82
CA LEU A 62 5.10 19.20 7.06
C LEU A 62 4.32 19.20 8.39
N THR A 63 3.04 18.87 8.31
CA THR A 63 2.23 18.63 9.50
C THR A 63 2.12 17.14 9.75
N VAL A 64 2.46 16.69 10.95
CA VAL A 64 2.25 15.31 11.39
C VAL A 64 1.16 15.30 12.45
N LEU A 65 0.07 14.61 12.17
CA LEU A 65 -1.03 14.37 13.09
C LEU A 65 -0.85 12.97 13.68
N VAL A 66 -0.81 12.84 14.99
CA VAL A 66 -0.81 11.55 15.68
C VAL A 66 -2.07 11.47 16.53
N LEU A 67 -2.96 10.55 16.17
CA LEU A 67 -4.21 10.31 16.87
C LEU A 67 -4.10 8.98 17.60
N ALA A 68 -4.18 9.03 18.92
CA ALA A 68 -4.08 7.82 19.75
C ALA A 68 -4.76 8.04 21.09
N ASP A 69 -5.32 6.96 21.64
CA ASP A 69 -5.81 6.88 23.02
C ASP A 69 -4.95 5.93 23.85
N GLY A 70 -4.88 6.16 25.14
CA GLY A 70 -4.39 5.18 26.13
C GLY A 70 -2.88 5.00 26.22
N ALA A 71 -2.07 5.74 25.46
CA ALA A 71 -0.61 5.68 25.57
C ALA A 71 -0.11 6.85 26.44
N GLU A 72 -0.03 6.64 27.77
CA GLU A 72 0.39 7.67 28.72
C GLU A 72 1.83 8.19 28.49
N ASP A 73 2.71 7.37 27.94
CA ASP A 73 4.09 7.70 27.60
C ASP A 73 4.26 8.33 26.21
N LEU A 74 3.25 8.25 25.35
CA LEU A 74 3.32 8.74 23.99
C LEU A 74 3.71 10.22 23.87
N PRO A 75 3.15 11.16 24.67
CA PRO A 75 3.54 12.57 24.59
C PRO A 75 5.03 12.77 24.90
N ALA A 76 5.56 12.07 25.90
CA ALA A 76 6.97 12.19 26.28
C ALA A 76 7.90 11.61 25.20
N ARG A 77 7.54 10.46 24.62
CA ARG A 77 8.31 9.81 23.56
C ARG A 77 8.34 10.64 22.28
N LEU A 78 7.18 11.11 21.84
CA LEU A 78 7.10 11.97 20.64
C LEU A 78 7.79 13.31 20.85
N GLY A 79 7.66 13.93 22.03
CA GLY A 79 8.35 15.17 22.38
C GLY A 79 9.87 15.05 22.34
N ALA A 80 10.42 13.89 22.73
CA ALA A 80 11.86 13.62 22.64
C ALA A 80 12.35 13.57 21.17
N VAL A 81 11.55 13.06 20.25
CA VAL A 81 11.88 13.07 18.82
C VAL A 81 11.64 14.45 18.22
N GLU A 82 10.51 15.09 18.54
CA GLU A 82 10.12 16.41 18.02
C GLU A 82 11.17 17.48 18.33
N ALA A 83 11.82 17.41 19.49
CA ALA A 83 12.89 18.33 19.89
C ALA A 83 14.07 18.36 18.89
N ASN A 84 14.23 17.33 18.06
CA ASN A 84 15.27 17.23 17.05
C ASN A 84 14.75 17.48 15.63
N LEU A 85 13.46 17.77 15.44
CA LEU A 85 12.88 18.07 14.14
C LEU A 85 13.12 19.54 13.77
N PRO A 86 13.24 19.84 12.46
CA PRO A 86 13.36 21.22 12.00
C PRO A 86 12.04 21.99 12.22
N ALA A 87 12.13 23.31 12.31
CA ALA A 87 10.98 24.20 12.57
C ALA A 87 9.87 24.10 11.49
N GLU A 88 10.17 23.54 10.34
CA GLU A 88 9.24 23.26 9.26
C GLU A 88 8.30 22.09 9.53
N VAL A 89 8.59 21.28 10.53
CA VAL A 89 7.75 20.15 10.95
C VAL A 89 6.94 20.56 12.18
N THR A 90 5.64 20.40 12.09
CA THR A 90 4.74 20.59 13.24
C THR A 90 4.09 19.25 13.58
N VAL A 91 4.23 18.80 14.81
CA VAL A 91 3.61 17.58 15.33
C VAL A 91 2.41 17.94 16.19
N HIS A 92 1.27 17.36 15.91
CA HIS A 92 0.07 17.49 16.73
C HIS A 92 -0.34 16.13 17.29
N LEU A 93 -0.28 15.98 18.59
CA LEU A 93 -0.88 14.84 19.26
C LEU A 93 -2.35 15.16 19.57
N VAL A 94 -3.24 14.37 18.99
CA VAL A 94 -4.69 14.54 19.12
C VAL A 94 -5.23 13.37 19.94
N PRO A 95 -5.78 13.63 21.15
CA PRO A 95 -6.44 12.59 21.94
C PRO A 95 -7.62 11.99 21.17
N GLY A 96 -7.74 10.68 21.18
CA GLY A 96 -8.77 9.94 20.49
C GLY A 96 -8.20 9.13 19.32
N GLY A 97 -8.87 8.02 19.02
CA GLY A 97 -8.47 7.12 17.94
C GLY A 97 -8.92 7.59 16.55
N PRO A 98 -8.94 6.67 15.57
CA PRO A 98 -9.24 6.96 14.15
C PRO A 98 -10.54 7.74 13.89
N ALA A 99 -11.55 7.60 14.74
CA ALA A 99 -12.82 8.34 14.61
C ALA A 99 -12.63 9.88 14.68
N ARG A 100 -11.52 10.37 15.23
CA ARG A 100 -11.17 11.79 15.28
C ARG A 100 -10.49 12.31 14.00
N LEU A 101 -10.08 11.43 13.10
CA LEU A 101 -9.34 11.79 11.89
C LEU A 101 -10.06 12.86 11.03
N PRO A 102 -11.39 12.80 10.79
CA PRO A 102 -12.06 13.82 9.99
C PRO A 102 -11.90 15.24 10.55
N VAL A 103 -11.97 15.38 11.87
CA VAL A 103 -11.83 16.68 12.54
C VAL A 103 -10.36 17.14 12.51
N ALA A 104 -9.43 16.25 12.79
CA ALA A 104 -8.00 16.55 12.80
C ALA A 104 -7.48 16.99 11.42
N VAL A 105 -7.81 16.24 10.36
CA VAL A 105 -7.43 16.55 8.96
C VAL A 105 -8.01 17.90 8.52
N LYS A 106 -9.27 18.19 8.89
CA LYS A 106 -9.90 19.47 8.60
C LYS A 106 -9.23 20.62 9.37
N ALA A 107 -8.96 20.45 10.67
CA ALA A 107 -8.30 21.46 11.50
C ALA A 107 -6.88 21.78 11.03
N ALA A 108 -6.14 20.77 10.58
CA ALA A 108 -4.80 20.94 10.00
C ALA A 108 -4.80 21.55 8.60
N GLY A 109 -5.96 21.79 7.98
CA GLY A 109 -6.07 22.33 6.64
C GLY A 109 -5.42 21.44 5.57
N ALA A 110 -5.46 20.13 5.74
CA ALA A 110 -4.81 19.16 4.84
C ALA A 110 -5.47 19.06 3.47
N ALA A 111 -6.69 19.56 3.30
CA ALA A 111 -7.41 19.52 2.04
C ALA A 111 -6.62 20.17 0.89
N GLY A 112 -6.57 19.50 -0.25
CA GLY A 112 -5.94 20.01 -1.48
C GLY A 112 -4.40 20.01 -1.47
N ALA A 113 -3.75 19.60 -0.38
CA ALA A 113 -2.31 19.36 -0.30
C ALA A 113 -2.03 17.83 -0.24
N PRO A 114 -0.79 17.38 -0.50
CA PRO A 114 -0.45 15.98 -0.32
C PRO A 114 -0.79 15.50 1.10
N LEU A 115 -1.51 14.38 1.18
CA LEU A 115 -1.91 13.74 2.43
C LEU A 115 -1.58 12.26 2.36
N LEU A 116 -0.80 11.79 3.33
CA LEU A 116 -0.63 10.37 3.62
C LEU A 116 -1.34 10.06 4.94
N SER A 117 -2.22 9.09 4.94
CA SER A 117 -2.90 8.61 6.14
C SER A 117 -2.54 7.17 6.43
N TYR A 118 -2.15 6.88 7.66
CA TYR A 118 -2.05 5.54 8.22
C TYR A 118 -3.13 5.38 9.28
N VAL A 119 -4.01 4.41 9.10
CA VAL A 119 -5.15 4.18 9.99
C VAL A 119 -5.12 2.74 10.46
N ASP A 120 -4.90 2.53 11.74
CA ASP A 120 -4.76 1.21 12.35
C ASP A 120 -5.87 0.95 13.37
N GLY A 121 -6.50 -0.22 13.25
CA GLY A 121 -7.52 -0.71 14.19
C GLY A 121 -8.93 -0.17 13.96
N ALA A 122 -9.16 0.67 12.96
CA ALA A 122 -10.51 1.11 12.62
C ALA A 122 -11.22 0.04 11.76
N ALA A 123 -12.52 -0.14 11.98
CA ALA A 123 -13.37 -0.62 10.90
C ALA A 123 -13.32 0.36 9.73
N ALA A 124 -13.67 -0.07 8.51
CA ALA A 124 -13.73 0.81 7.34
C ALA A 124 -14.88 1.84 7.48
N ASP A 125 -14.75 2.74 8.45
CA ASP A 125 -15.73 3.82 8.70
C ASP A 125 -15.71 4.79 7.51
N PRO A 126 -16.84 5.03 6.83
CA PRO A 126 -16.92 5.90 5.67
C PRO A 126 -16.44 7.33 5.94
N ALA A 127 -16.68 7.88 7.13
CA ALA A 127 -16.24 9.23 7.48
C ALA A 127 -14.71 9.30 7.63
N VAL A 128 -14.11 8.28 8.23
CA VAL A 128 -12.65 8.15 8.36
C VAL A 128 -12.02 8.00 6.97
N LEU A 129 -12.54 7.10 6.13
CA LEU A 129 -12.02 6.89 4.77
C LEU A 129 -12.16 8.13 3.90
N THR A 130 -13.29 8.84 3.97
CA THR A 130 -13.46 10.13 3.29
C THR A 130 -12.43 11.17 3.74
N ALA A 131 -12.08 11.17 5.02
CA ALA A 131 -11.05 12.10 5.52
C ALA A 131 -9.66 11.78 4.97
N THR A 132 -9.32 10.49 4.80
CA THR A 132 -8.03 10.09 4.21
C THR A 132 -7.89 10.54 2.75
N SER A 133 -9.00 10.70 2.02
CA SER A 133 -9.01 11.12 0.61
C SER A 133 -9.09 12.64 0.41
N ALA A 134 -9.07 13.46 1.47
CA ALA A 134 -9.18 14.91 1.39
C ALA A 134 -7.98 15.61 0.73
N GLY A 135 -6.83 14.96 0.71
CA GLY A 135 -5.59 15.48 0.11
C GLY A 135 -5.57 15.48 -1.44
N ARG A 136 -4.55 16.14 -2.00
CA ARG A 136 -4.26 16.10 -3.46
C ARG A 136 -2.74 16.15 -3.68
N PRO A 137 -2.07 15.02 -4.00
CA PRO A 137 -2.60 13.67 -3.97
C PRO A 137 -2.92 13.17 -2.55
N ALA A 138 -3.78 12.16 -2.47
CA ALA A 138 -4.04 11.43 -1.23
C ALA A 138 -3.60 9.98 -1.36
N GLU A 139 -3.02 9.45 -0.29
CA GLU A 139 -2.64 8.05 -0.14
C GLU A 139 -3.05 7.56 1.25
N ALA A 140 -3.49 6.33 1.34
CA ALA A 140 -3.92 5.74 2.60
C ALA A 140 -3.38 4.32 2.78
N LEU A 141 -2.88 4.03 3.98
CA LEU A 141 -2.68 2.69 4.51
C LEU A 141 -3.73 2.44 5.56
N LEU A 142 -4.51 1.38 5.40
CA LEU A 142 -5.56 0.97 6.33
C LEU A 142 -5.21 -0.41 6.87
N VAL A 143 -5.18 -0.56 8.17
CA VAL A 143 -4.95 -1.83 8.86
C VAL A 143 -6.18 -2.19 9.67
N THR A 144 -6.78 -3.35 9.34
CA THR A 144 -8.00 -3.84 9.98
C THR A 144 -7.88 -5.32 10.36
N ALA A 145 -8.89 -5.88 10.99
CA ALA A 145 -9.00 -7.32 11.14
C ALA A 145 -9.11 -7.98 9.75
N ALA A 146 -8.51 -9.16 9.59
CA ALA A 146 -8.65 -9.96 8.37
C ALA A 146 -10.07 -10.46 8.15
N GLY A 147 -10.38 -10.86 6.90
CA GLY A 147 -11.66 -11.48 6.54
C GLY A 147 -12.69 -10.54 5.90
N THR A 148 -12.42 -9.23 5.84
CA THR A 148 -13.31 -8.28 5.15
C THR A 148 -12.46 -7.36 4.28
N SER A 149 -12.69 -7.39 2.97
CA SER A 149 -12.02 -6.48 2.02
C SER A 149 -12.43 -5.03 2.28
N ALA A 150 -11.49 -4.12 2.20
CA ALA A 150 -11.72 -2.68 2.26
C ALA A 150 -11.82 -2.03 0.86
N ARG A 151 -11.66 -2.81 -0.21
CA ARG A 151 -11.56 -2.31 -1.60
C ARG A 151 -12.73 -1.44 -2.01
N ASP A 152 -13.96 -1.92 -1.79
CA ASP A 152 -15.16 -1.18 -2.18
C ASP A 152 -15.31 0.10 -1.36
N ALA A 153 -15.06 0.04 -0.05
CA ALA A 153 -15.10 1.21 0.82
C ALA A 153 -14.04 2.26 0.45
N LEU A 154 -12.86 1.84 0.02
CA LEU A 154 -11.80 2.73 -0.48
C LEU A 154 -12.19 3.34 -1.84
N ALA A 155 -12.82 2.58 -2.72
CA ALA A 155 -13.35 3.09 -4.00
C ALA A 155 -14.46 4.12 -3.75
N ASP A 156 -15.40 3.86 -2.85
CA ASP A 156 -16.45 4.80 -2.44
C ASP A 156 -15.88 6.08 -1.81
N ALA A 157 -14.75 5.99 -1.11
CA ALA A 157 -14.02 7.14 -0.59
C ALA A 157 -13.27 7.94 -1.67
N GLY A 158 -13.27 7.48 -2.94
CA GLY A 158 -12.73 8.20 -4.09
C GLY A 158 -11.31 7.79 -4.50
N TYR A 159 -10.79 6.67 -4.00
CA TYR A 159 -9.51 6.13 -4.47
C TYR A 159 -9.68 5.33 -5.74
N ALA A 160 -8.92 5.67 -6.79
CA ALA A 160 -8.99 4.97 -8.07
C ALA A 160 -8.28 3.61 -8.07
N LEU A 161 -7.32 3.44 -7.17
CA LEU A 161 -6.45 2.26 -7.12
C LEU A 161 -6.31 1.80 -5.66
N SER A 162 -6.39 0.49 -5.45
CA SER A 162 -6.08 -0.12 -4.16
C SER A 162 -5.44 -1.49 -4.32
N THR A 163 -4.70 -1.91 -3.31
CA THR A 163 -4.20 -3.28 -3.16
C THR A 163 -4.38 -3.72 -1.72
N GLU A 164 -4.60 -5.00 -1.51
CA GLU A 164 -4.84 -5.59 -0.20
C GLU A 164 -4.02 -6.85 -0.02
N VAL A 165 -3.56 -7.08 1.19
CA VAL A 165 -2.90 -8.31 1.60
C VAL A 165 -3.24 -8.61 3.05
N GLU A 166 -3.47 -9.87 3.36
CA GLU A 166 -3.57 -10.32 4.74
C GLU A 166 -2.18 -10.71 5.26
N LEU A 167 -1.84 -10.17 6.40
CA LEU A 167 -0.63 -10.50 7.15
C LEU A 167 -0.97 -11.64 8.11
N VAL A 168 -0.39 -12.81 7.85
CA VAL A 168 -0.66 -14.05 8.60
C VAL A 168 0.56 -14.39 9.46
N PRO A 169 0.51 -14.15 10.78
CA PRO A 169 1.62 -14.45 11.68
C PRO A 169 1.85 -15.95 11.82
N ALA A 170 3.12 -16.36 11.94
CA ALA A 170 3.49 -17.75 12.15
C ALA A 170 3.19 -18.24 13.59
N ASP A 171 3.02 -17.33 14.54
CA ASP A 171 2.75 -17.63 15.95
C ASP A 171 1.26 -17.91 16.27
N GLY A 172 0.41 -17.91 15.25
CA GLY A 172 -1.02 -18.19 15.40
C GLY A 172 -1.86 -17.00 15.93
N THR A 173 -1.28 -15.82 16.09
CA THR A 173 -2.07 -14.61 16.39
C THR A 173 -3.01 -14.28 15.21
N PRO A 174 -4.12 -13.55 15.45
CA PRO A 174 -5.06 -13.22 14.37
C PRO A 174 -4.40 -12.48 13.22
N ALA A 175 -4.72 -12.88 12.00
CA ALA A 175 -4.29 -12.20 10.80
C ALA A 175 -4.88 -10.79 10.73
N ARG A 176 -4.16 -9.87 10.09
CA ARG A 176 -4.59 -8.49 9.85
C ARG A 176 -4.63 -8.20 8.36
N LEU A 177 -5.62 -7.44 7.93
CA LEU A 177 -5.68 -6.93 6.57
C LEU A 177 -4.90 -5.61 6.51
N LEU A 178 -3.96 -5.51 5.58
CA LEU A 178 -3.34 -4.26 5.16
C LEU A 178 -3.87 -3.91 3.79
N ALA A 179 -4.54 -2.77 3.68
CA ALA A 179 -4.97 -2.19 2.42
C ALA A 179 -4.21 -0.88 2.16
N TYR A 180 -3.77 -0.70 0.93
CA TYR A 180 -3.17 0.55 0.45
C TYR A 180 -4.01 1.12 -0.68
N ALA A 181 -4.24 2.44 -0.67
CA ALA A 181 -5.04 3.13 -1.65
C ALA A 181 -4.38 4.43 -2.14
N THR A 182 -4.49 4.70 -3.44
CA THR A 182 -3.86 5.85 -4.10
C THR A 182 -4.58 6.20 -5.40
N GLY A 183 -4.29 7.37 -5.97
CA GLY A 183 -4.67 7.74 -7.35
C GLY A 183 -3.54 7.58 -8.38
N SER A 184 -2.42 6.93 -8.04
CA SER A 184 -1.21 6.89 -8.87
C SER A 184 -0.69 5.48 -9.08
N ASP A 185 -0.62 5.04 -10.35
CA ASP A 185 0.00 3.75 -10.72
C ASP A 185 1.45 3.67 -10.19
N LYS A 186 2.19 4.79 -10.23
CA LYS A 186 3.58 4.86 -9.73
C LYS A 186 3.65 4.65 -8.21
N SER A 187 2.74 5.25 -7.44
CA SER A 187 2.70 5.08 -5.99
C SER A 187 2.29 3.65 -5.62
N LEU A 188 1.34 3.06 -6.37
CA LEU A 188 0.93 1.67 -6.18
C LEU A 188 2.08 0.69 -6.46
N GLU A 189 2.83 0.90 -7.56
CA GLU A 189 4.03 0.10 -7.87
C GLU A 189 5.07 0.19 -6.75
N ALA A 190 5.38 1.42 -6.31
CA ALA A 190 6.38 1.65 -5.26
C ALA A 190 5.96 1.02 -3.92
N PHE A 191 4.67 1.07 -3.57
CA PHE A 191 4.16 0.39 -2.38
C PHE A 191 4.29 -1.12 -2.50
N LYS A 192 3.94 -1.71 -3.65
CA LYS A 192 4.10 -3.15 -3.89
C LYS A 192 5.57 -3.58 -3.86
N GLU A 193 6.48 -2.78 -4.39
CA GLU A 193 7.92 -3.06 -4.25
C GLU A 193 8.35 -3.08 -2.79
N ALA A 194 7.89 -2.13 -1.97
CA ALA A 194 8.15 -2.12 -0.53
C ALA A 194 7.54 -3.34 0.16
N LEU A 195 6.29 -3.69 -0.18
CA LEU A 195 5.60 -4.85 0.36
C LEU A 195 6.36 -6.16 0.09
N TRP A 196 6.84 -6.36 -1.15
CA TRP A 196 7.60 -7.55 -1.54
C TRP A 196 9.07 -7.54 -1.08
N ALA A 197 9.58 -6.40 -0.61
CA ALA A 197 10.92 -6.26 -0.05
C ALA A 197 10.98 -6.48 1.47
N VAL A 198 9.84 -6.51 2.16
CA VAL A 198 9.80 -6.86 3.58
C VAL A 198 10.06 -8.35 3.72
N ASP A 199 11.07 -8.66 4.51
CA ASP A 199 11.62 -9.99 4.62
C ASP A 199 10.62 -10.99 5.23
N GLU A 200 10.46 -12.14 4.58
CA GLU A 200 9.69 -13.28 5.10
C GLU A 200 10.22 -13.80 6.46
N PHE A 201 11.48 -13.47 6.84
CA PHE A 201 12.07 -13.79 8.14
C PHE A 201 11.42 -13.04 9.31
N ALA A 202 10.59 -12.03 9.05
CA ALA A 202 9.81 -11.35 10.08
C ALA A 202 8.74 -12.23 10.75
N GLY A 203 8.59 -13.48 10.31
CA GLY A 203 7.61 -14.42 10.89
C GLY A 203 6.17 -14.13 10.48
N VAL A 204 5.97 -13.38 9.41
CA VAL A 204 4.67 -13.06 8.83
C VAL A 204 4.63 -13.54 7.38
N ARG A 205 3.55 -14.23 7.03
CA ARG A 205 3.24 -14.64 5.65
C ARG A 205 2.15 -13.75 5.07
N TYR A 206 2.11 -13.64 3.75
CA TYR A 206 1.06 -12.91 3.06
C TYR A 206 0.04 -13.86 2.47
N ARG A 207 -1.21 -13.39 2.43
CA ARG A 207 -2.30 -14.09 1.77
C ARG A 207 -3.12 -13.07 0.98
N ASP A 208 -3.50 -13.43 -0.24
CA ASP A 208 -4.43 -12.63 -1.02
C ASP A 208 -5.85 -12.82 -0.48
N PRO A 209 -6.52 -11.77 0.03
CA PRO A 209 -7.90 -11.90 0.51
C PRO A 209 -8.89 -12.29 -0.59
N ALA A 210 -8.54 -12.09 -1.86
CA ALA A 210 -9.35 -12.49 -3.01
C ALA A 210 -9.15 -13.96 -3.42
N ASP A 211 -8.15 -14.67 -2.88
CA ASP A 211 -7.95 -16.11 -3.17
C ASP A 211 -8.91 -16.96 -2.31
N PRO A 212 -9.96 -17.58 -2.90
CA PRO A 212 -10.90 -18.38 -2.14
C PRO A 212 -10.28 -19.65 -1.52
N ALA A 213 -9.11 -20.06 -2.01
CA ALA A 213 -8.36 -21.18 -1.44
C ALA A 213 -7.49 -20.77 -0.24
N GLY A 214 -7.38 -19.48 0.05
CA GLY A 214 -6.65 -18.95 1.20
C GLY A 214 -5.16 -19.29 1.21
N ARG A 215 -4.55 -19.47 0.04
CA ARG A 215 -3.15 -19.88 -0.08
C ARG A 215 -2.21 -18.78 0.37
N LEU A 216 -1.16 -19.17 1.07
CA LEU A 216 -0.08 -18.25 1.42
C LEU A 216 0.74 -17.91 0.16
N LEU A 217 1.11 -16.64 0.04
CA LEU A 217 1.98 -16.15 -1.00
C LEU A 217 3.44 -16.39 -0.60
N ASP A 218 4.25 -16.78 -1.57
CA ASP A 218 5.70 -16.80 -1.43
C ASP A 218 6.23 -15.37 -1.62
N ILE A 219 6.59 -14.72 -0.50
CA ILE A 219 7.12 -13.38 -0.50
C ILE A 219 8.61 -13.46 -0.77
N ALA A 220 9.00 -13.18 -1.99
CA ALA A 220 10.40 -13.12 -2.39
C ALA A 220 10.59 -12.04 -3.45
N LEU A 221 11.83 -11.56 -3.60
CA LEU A 221 12.18 -10.64 -4.71
C LEU A 221 11.91 -11.29 -6.07
N ALA A 222 11.84 -12.64 -6.12
CA ALA A 222 11.53 -13.43 -7.29
C ALA A 222 10.43 -14.46 -6.96
N PRO A 223 9.17 -14.03 -6.73
CA PRO A 223 8.10 -14.91 -6.28
C PRO A 223 7.83 -16.04 -7.28
N GLU A 224 7.27 -17.14 -6.76
CA GLU A 224 6.81 -18.26 -7.58
C GLU A 224 5.71 -17.75 -8.54
N PRO A 225 5.88 -17.88 -9.86
CA PRO A 225 5.00 -17.25 -10.85
C PRO A 225 3.64 -17.95 -11.04
N GLY A 226 3.44 -19.13 -10.45
CA GLY A 226 2.25 -19.97 -10.68
C GLY A 226 0.92 -19.27 -10.35
N PRO A 227 0.76 -18.59 -9.22
CA PRO A 227 -0.47 -17.83 -8.92
C PRO A 227 -0.77 -16.78 -9.98
N LEU A 228 0.20 -15.92 -10.30
CA LEU A 228 0.02 -14.86 -11.29
C LEU A 228 -0.23 -15.41 -12.70
N ARG A 229 0.39 -16.54 -13.09
CA ARG A 229 0.09 -17.19 -14.36
C ARG A 229 -1.39 -17.54 -14.51
N ARG A 230 -2.00 -18.12 -13.46
CA ARG A 230 -3.43 -18.44 -13.48
C ARG A 230 -4.31 -17.19 -13.63
N GLU A 231 -3.96 -16.11 -12.94
CA GLU A 231 -4.68 -14.84 -13.04
C GLU A 231 -4.57 -14.22 -14.43
N LEU A 232 -3.37 -14.22 -15.03
CA LEU A 232 -3.15 -13.72 -16.39
C LEU A 232 -3.90 -14.56 -17.45
N LEU A 233 -3.91 -15.88 -17.31
CA LEU A 233 -4.69 -16.77 -18.19
C LEU A 233 -6.20 -16.51 -18.06
N ALA A 234 -6.70 -16.33 -16.84
CA ALA A 234 -8.09 -15.98 -16.59
C ALA A 234 -8.46 -14.62 -17.21
N GLU A 235 -7.57 -13.62 -17.08
CA GLU A 235 -7.77 -12.29 -17.70
C GLU A 235 -7.81 -12.40 -19.23
N LEU A 236 -6.88 -13.13 -19.85
CA LEU A 236 -6.86 -13.35 -21.29
C LEU A 236 -8.10 -14.12 -21.77
N ALA A 237 -8.57 -15.09 -20.99
CA ALA A 237 -9.80 -15.82 -21.32
C ALA A 237 -11.05 -14.94 -21.24
N ARG A 238 -11.10 -13.98 -20.31
CA ARG A 238 -12.21 -13.04 -20.11
C ARG A 238 -12.23 -11.91 -21.13
N SER A 239 -11.06 -11.31 -21.37
CA SER A 239 -10.94 -10.03 -22.09
C SER A 239 -10.38 -10.17 -23.50
N GLY A 240 -9.94 -11.37 -23.92
CA GLY A 240 -9.27 -11.60 -25.19
C GLY A 240 -7.80 -11.18 -25.19
N PRO A 241 -7.20 -11.05 -26.40
CA PRO A 241 -5.81 -10.66 -26.54
C PRO A 241 -5.49 -9.31 -25.87
N ARG A 242 -4.33 -9.21 -25.24
CA ARG A 242 -3.85 -8.02 -24.53
C ARG A 242 -2.38 -7.77 -24.80
N THR A 243 -1.99 -6.52 -24.82
CA THR A 243 -0.58 -6.15 -24.87
C THR A 243 0.13 -6.48 -23.54
N VAL A 244 1.44 -6.65 -23.59
CA VAL A 244 2.26 -6.84 -22.37
C VAL A 244 2.07 -5.65 -21.42
N THR A 245 1.95 -4.41 -21.92
CA THR A 245 1.66 -3.23 -21.09
C THR A 245 0.34 -3.35 -20.35
N GLU A 246 -0.72 -3.81 -21.02
CA GLU A 246 -2.03 -4.01 -20.36
C GLU A 246 -1.97 -5.12 -19.32
N LEU A 247 -1.28 -6.22 -19.60
CA LEU A 247 -1.13 -7.33 -18.64
C LEU A 247 -0.26 -6.95 -17.44
N ARG A 248 0.78 -6.13 -17.63
CA ARG A 248 1.56 -5.54 -16.54
C ARG A 248 0.69 -4.64 -15.67
N ARG A 249 -0.14 -3.80 -16.29
CA ARG A 249 -1.08 -2.95 -15.56
C ARG A 249 -2.14 -3.77 -14.83
N TYR A 250 -2.65 -4.83 -15.44
CA TYR A 250 -3.55 -5.77 -14.77
C TYR A 250 -2.91 -6.38 -13.52
N ALA A 251 -1.68 -6.90 -13.61
CA ALA A 251 -0.96 -7.42 -12.45
C ALA A 251 -0.81 -6.37 -11.36
N LEU A 252 -0.50 -5.12 -11.73
CA LEU A 252 -0.37 -4.02 -10.78
C LEU A 252 -1.69 -3.66 -10.11
N THR A 253 -2.79 -3.55 -10.85
CA THR A 253 -4.02 -2.91 -10.35
C THR A 253 -5.09 -3.90 -9.90
N ALA A 254 -5.05 -5.14 -10.37
CA ALA A 254 -6.07 -6.16 -10.11
C ALA A 254 -5.60 -7.31 -9.23
N THR A 255 -4.29 -7.47 -9.03
CA THR A 255 -3.70 -8.58 -8.25
C THR A 255 -2.84 -8.03 -7.11
N VAL A 256 -2.29 -8.89 -6.26
CA VAL A 256 -1.29 -8.50 -5.24
C VAL A 256 0.12 -8.36 -5.81
N HIS A 257 0.36 -8.84 -7.04
CA HIS A 257 1.66 -8.89 -7.67
C HIS A 257 2.10 -7.53 -8.24
N ARG A 258 3.41 -7.40 -8.51
CA ARG A 258 4.01 -6.21 -9.13
C ARG A 258 3.89 -6.29 -10.65
N SER A 259 4.00 -5.16 -11.33
CA SER A 259 4.00 -5.12 -12.80
C SER A 259 5.18 -5.89 -13.41
N ALA A 260 6.33 -5.92 -12.74
CA ALA A 260 7.52 -6.66 -13.15
C ALA A 260 7.31 -8.19 -13.15
N ASP A 261 6.52 -8.71 -12.21
CA ASP A 261 6.23 -10.14 -12.08
C ASP A 261 5.43 -10.67 -13.27
N ALA A 262 4.59 -9.81 -13.91
CA ALA A 262 3.84 -10.17 -15.11
C ALA A 262 4.75 -10.60 -16.27
N VAL A 263 5.87 -9.91 -16.48
CA VAL A 263 6.81 -10.27 -17.56
C VAL A 263 7.41 -11.65 -17.33
N ARG A 264 7.76 -11.98 -16.08
CA ARG A 264 8.28 -13.29 -15.71
C ARG A 264 7.22 -14.39 -15.89
N ALA A 265 6.00 -14.13 -15.44
CA ALA A 265 4.87 -15.04 -15.61
C ALA A 265 4.57 -15.30 -17.10
N LEU A 266 4.51 -14.25 -17.92
CA LEU A 266 4.30 -14.36 -19.36
C LEU A 266 5.43 -15.12 -20.08
N THR A 267 6.67 -14.88 -19.71
CA THR A 267 7.81 -15.63 -20.26
C THR A 267 7.65 -17.14 -20.00
N GLY A 268 7.21 -17.49 -18.79
CA GLY A 268 6.95 -18.90 -18.47
C GLY A 268 5.75 -19.48 -19.21
N LEU A 269 4.66 -18.74 -19.38
CA LEU A 269 3.49 -19.16 -20.16
C LEU A 269 3.82 -19.36 -21.64
N LEU A 270 4.64 -18.50 -22.22
CA LEU A 270 5.14 -18.63 -23.59
C LEU A 270 6.03 -19.87 -23.75
N ALA A 271 6.94 -20.10 -22.79
CA ALA A 271 7.81 -21.27 -22.80
C ALA A 271 7.03 -22.60 -22.67
N ALA A 272 5.92 -22.58 -21.91
CA ALA A 272 5.02 -23.72 -21.77
C ALA A 272 4.05 -23.90 -22.96
N GLY A 273 4.00 -22.95 -23.91
CA GLY A 273 3.06 -22.97 -25.03
C GLY A 273 1.60 -22.71 -24.63
N GLU A 274 1.36 -22.21 -23.41
CA GLU A 274 0.01 -21.91 -22.90
C GLU A 274 -0.56 -20.61 -23.48
N VAL A 275 0.28 -19.73 -23.98
CA VAL A 275 -0.07 -18.51 -24.68
C VAL A 275 0.79 -18.33 -25.93
N THR A 276 0.31 -17.56 -26.90
CA THR A 276 1.09 -17.15 -28.07
C THR A 276 1.28 -15.65 -28.10
N ARG A 277 2.15 -15.14 -28.96
CA ARG A 277 2.48 -13.73 -29.06
C ARG A 277 2.61 -13.24 -30.49
N ASP A 278 2.36 -11.94 -30.68
CA ASP A 278 2.63 -11.22 -31.92
C ASP A 278 3.42 -9.93 -31.62
N PRO A 279 4.59 -9.70 -32.22
CA PRO A 279 5.32 -10.59 -33.14
C PRO A 279 5.84 -11.87 -32.45
N GLU A 280 5.93 -12.95 -33.21
CA GLU A 280 6.31 -14.28 -32.69
C GLU A 280 7.69 -14.33 -32.05
N HIS A 281 8.64 -13.53 -32.54
CA HIS A 281 10.03 -13.48 -32.08
C HIS A 281 10.42 -12.09 -31.59
N GLY A 282 11.54 -12.01 -30.88
CA GLY A 282 12.12 -10.77 -30.37
C GLY A 282 11.89 -10.56 -28.87
N ARG A 283 12.26 -9.38 -28.38
CA ARG A 283 12.09 -9.00 -26.96
C ARG A 283 10.59 -8.89 -26.62
N LEU A 284 10.24 -9.33 -25.42
CA LEU A 284 8.88 -9.15 -24.89
C LEU A 284 8.70 -7.68 -24.46
N GLY A 285 8.46 -6.81 -25.46
CA GLY A 285 8.23 -5.38 -25.27
C GLY A 285 6.79 -5.07 -24.89
N GLY A 286 6.53 -3.81 -24.52
CA GLY A 286 5.20 -3.38 -24.04
C GLY A 286 4.09 -3.53 -25.06
N ASP A 287 4.40 -3.39 -26.36
CA ASP A 287 3.42 -3.42 -27.47
C ASP A 287 3.15 -4.83 -27.99
N VAL A 288 3.92 -5.84 -27.54
CA VAL A 288 3.70 -7.23 -27.93
C VAL A 288 2.33 -7.68 -27.45
N VAL A 289 1.53 -8.23 -28.36
CA VAL A 289 0.20 -8.76 -28.06
C VAL A 289 0.32 -10.22 -27.62
N ILE A 290 -0.32 -10.57 -26.52
CA ILE A 290 -0.41 -11.93 -25.99
C ILE A 290 -1.81 -12.46 -26.26
N PHE A 291 -1.87 -13.66 -26.75
CA PHE A 291 -3.11 -14.40 -27.02
C PHE A 291 -3.22 -15.54 -26.03
N GLY A 292 -4.37 -15.65 -25.38
CA GLY A 292 -4.69 -16.78 -24.52
C GLY A 292 -4.81 -18.10 -25.32
N PRO A 293 -4.94 -19.24 -24.61
CA PRO A 293 -5.15 -20.52 -25.26
C PRO A 293 -6.38 -20.44 -26.18
N ALA A 294 -6.25 -20.99 -27.41
CA ALA A 294 -7.36 -21.05 -28.32
C ALA A 294 -8.53 -21.76 -27.61
N ARG A 295 -9.68 -21.08 -27.53
CA ARG A 295 -10.90 -21.74 -27.05
C ARG A 295 -11.15 -22.92 -27.97
N CYS A 296 -11.00 -24.15 -27.48
CA CYS A 296 -11.59 -25.28 -28.15
C CYS A 296 -13.08 -24.99 -28.27
N PRO A 297 -13.66 -25.00 -29.47
CA PRO A 297 -15.13 -24.91 -29.56
C PRO A 297 -15.69 -26.08 -28.76
N ALA A 298 -16.62 -25.78 -27.86
CA ALA A 298 -17.32 -26.82 -27.11
C ALA A 298 -17.99 -27.78 -28.11
N PRO A 299 -17.94 -29.10 -27.84
CA PRO A 299 -18.57 -30.09 -28.70
C PRO A 299 -20.07 -29.93 -28.80
#